data_d6914bf92e78e890e12e2e47289b3493
#
_entry.id   d6914bf92e78e890e12e2e47289b3493
#
_cell.length_a   1.000
_cell.length_b   1.000
_cell.length_c   1.000
_cell.angle_alpha   90.00
_cell.angle_beta   90.00
_cell.angle_gamma   90.00
#
_symmetry.space_group_name_H-M   'P 1'
#
loop_
_entity.id
_entity.type
_entity.pdbx_description
1 polymer ?
#
loop_
_entity_poly.entity_id
_entity_poly.type
_entity_poly.pdbx_seq_one_letter_code
_entity_poly.pdbx_strand_id
1 'polypeptide(L)'
;MAKEGIGADWPVFGPYSPGVKVDGIIWLAGQIAPDAGDIAEQTQASLDKIDVLLAAAGVTKHQVTFVQVLLDDINNFAAMNDVYGAWLSDVEIPPARAAFEAAALPRGAAVEIVAQAHEDA
;
A
#
# COMPACT_ATOMS: atom_id res chain seq x y z
N MET A 1 23.33 6.28 8.62
CA MET A 1 22.12 5.70 9.22
C MET A 1 21.90 4.31 8.65
N ALA A 2 21.73 3.32 9.50
CA ALA A 2 21.43 1.96 9.05
C ALA A 2 19.95 1.84 8.78
N LYS A 3 19.59 1.08 7.77
CA LYS A 3 18.18 0.78 7.51
C LYS A 3 17.66 -0.29 8.49
N GLU A 4 16.41 -0.18 8.83
CA GLU A 4 15.70 -1.07 9.72
C GLU A 4 14.62 -1.82 8.94
N GLY A 5 14.56 -3.14 9.08
CA GLY A 5 13.51 -3.95 8.46
C GLY A 5 12.20 -3.83 9.23
N ILE A 6 11.10 -3.75 8.49
CA ILE A 6 9.74 -3.69 9.03
C ILE A 6 9.01 -4.98 8.65
N GLY A 7 8.26 -5.56 9.58
CA GLY A 7 7.45 -6.73 9.30
C GLY A 7 8.23 -8.01 9.09
N ALA A 8 9.23 -8.28 9.94
CA ALA A 8 10.12 -9.44 9.79
C ALA A 8 9.38 -10.78 9.63
N ASP A 9 8.20 -10.91 10.25
CA ASP A 9 7.40 -12.16 10.19
C ASP A 9 6.37 -12.14 9.06
N TRP A 10 6.34 -11.06 8.25
CA TRP A 10 5.40 -10.94 7.15
C TRP A 10 5.84 -11.84 5.98
N PRO A 11 4.93 -12.62 5.40
CA PRO A 11 5.31 -13.50 4.28
C PRO A 11 5.69 -12.68 3.04
N VAL A 12 6.79 -13.08 2.40
CA VAL A 12 7.26 -12.47 1.16
C VAL A 12 7.46 -13.54 0.08
N PHE A 13 7.40 -13.11 -1.17
CA PHE A 13 7.50 -13.99 -2.33
C PHE A 13 8.84 -13.89 -3.04
N GLY A 14 9.85 -13.37 -2.36
CA GLY A 14 11.18 -13.21 -2.93
C GLY A 14 12.13 -12.51 -1.96
N PRO A 15 13.32 -12.14 -2.43
CA PRO A 15 14.35 -11.55 -1.56
C PRO A 15 14.10 -10.05 -1.34
N TYR A 16 13.10 -9.70 -0.55
CA TYR A 16 12.80 -8.31 -0.19
C TYR A 16 12.20 -8.26 1.22
N SER A 17 12.22 -7.07 1.82
CA SER A 17 11.58 -6.82 3.11
C SER A 17 10.16 -6.28 2.90
N PRO A 18 9.21 -6.62 3.73
CA PRO A 18 7.87 -6.03 3.67
C PRO A 18 7.88 -4.52 3.82
N GLY A 19 8.82 -3.99 4.59
CA GLY A 19 9.06 -2.56 4.71
C GLY A 19 10.46 -2.27 5.19
N VAL A 20 10.91 -1.05 4.94
CA VAL A 20 12.23 -0.56 5.32
C VAL A 20 12.07 0.86 5.87
N LYS A 21 12.79 1.16 6.93
CA LYS A 21 12.81 2.50 7.53
C LYS A 21 14.23 3.00 7.65
N VAL A 22 14.46 4.22 7.17
CA VAL A 22 15.74 4.92 7.29
C VAL A 22 15.44 6.40 7.49
N ASP A 23 16.01 6.99 8.52
CA ASP A 23 15.95 8.43 8.75
C ASP A 23 14.52 8.97 8.78
N GLY A 24 13.62 8.21 9.38
CA GLY A 24 12.21 8.57 9.50
C GLY A 24 11.36 8.24 8.26
N ILE A 25 11.98 7.93 7.13
CA ILE A 25 11.27 7.58 5.91
C ILE A 25 10.97 6.08 5.94
N ILE A 26 9.73 5.73 5.61
CA ILE A 26 9.25 4.35 5.58
C ILE A 26 8.82 4.01 4.17
N TRP A 27 9.40 2.94 3.61
CA TRP A 27 9.00 2.38 2.32
C TRP A 27 8.36 1.03 2.57
N LEU A 28 7.14 0.84 2.09
CA LEU A 28 6.47 -0.45 2.15
C LEU A 28 6.51 -1.12 0.79
N ALA A 29 6.72 -2.42 0.79
CA ALA A 29 6.60 -3.22 -0.42
C ALA A 29 5.15 -3.20 -0.91
N GLY A 30 4.94 -3.40 -2.21
CA GLY A 30 3.61 -3.46 -2.79
C GLY A 30 2.77 -4.57 -2.18
N GLN A 31 1.51 -4.28 -1.88
CA GLN A 31 0.59 -5.23 -1.28
C GLN A 31 -0.49 -5.61 -2.28
N ILE A 32 -0.76 -6.91 -2.38
CA ILE A 32 -1.81 -7.48 -3.21
C ILE A 32 -2.70 -8.38 -2.37
N ALA A 33 -3.92 -8.62 -2.84
CA ALA A 33 -4.85 -9.54 -2.19
C ALA A 33 -5.69 -10.26 -3.26
N PRO A 34 -5.06 -11.07 -4.14
CA PRO A 34 -5.76 -11.64 -5.30
C PRO A 34 -6.93 -12.56 -4.94
N ASP A 35 -6.91 -13.13 -3.74
CA ASP A 35 -7.96 -14.05 -3.31
C ASP A 35 -9.11 -13.36 -2.55
N ALA A 36 -9.08 -12.03 -2.41
CA ALA A 36 -10.07 -11.30 -1.62
C ALA A 36 -11.42 -11.14 -2.32
N GLY A 37 -11.46 -11.25 -3.65
CA GLY A 37 -12.71 -11.11 -4.41
C GLY A 37 -12.58 -10.14 -5.57
N ASP A 38 -13.56 -9.22 -5.71
CA ASP A 38 -13.57 -8.24 -6.79
C ASP A 38 -12.58 -7.08 -6.53
N ILE A 39 -12.58 -6.10 -7.43
CA ILE A 39 -11.65 -4.96 -7.32
C ILE A 39 -11.84 -4.20 -6.01
N ALA A 40 -13.06 -3.98 -5.57
CA ALA A 40 -13.32 -3.27 -4.32
C ALA A 40 -12.79 -4.06 -3.12
N GLU A 41 -13.04 -5.37 -3.09
CA GLU A 41 -12.58 -6.25 -2.01
C GLU A 41 -11.05 -6.37 -2.00
N GLN A 42 -10.43 -6.49 -3.18
CA GLN A 42 -8.97 -6.54 -3.27
C GLN A 42 -8.32 -5.22 -2.85
N THR A 43 -8.92 -4.10 -3.20
CA THR A 43 -8.43 -2.77 -2.78
C THR A 43 -8.48 -2.65 -1.26
N GLN A 44 -9.61 -2.99 -0.66
CA GLN A 44 -9.76 -2.91 0.79
C GLN A 44 -8.77 -3.82 1.51
N ALA A 45 -8.64 -5.07 1.07
CA ALA A 45 -7.73 -6.02 1.69
C ALA A 45 -6.26 -5.59 1.55
N SER A 46 -5.89 -5.00 0.41
CA SER A 46 -4.54 -4.47 0.21
C SER A 46 -4.27 -3.28 1.14
N LEU A 47 -5.24 -2.39 1.31
CA LEU A 47 -5.13 -1.26 2.25
C LEU A 47 -5.06 -1.73 3.71
N ASP A 48 -5.81 -2.79 4.06
CA ASP A 48 -5.72 -3.39 5.39
C ASP A 48 -4.31 -3.89 5.69
N LYS A 49 -3.66 -4.50 4.70
CA LYS A 49 -2.26 -4.95 4.82
C LYS A 49 -1.32 -3.77 5.00
N ILE A 50 -1.53 -2.69 4.26
CA ILE A 50 -0.78 -1.44 4.42
C ILE A 50 -0.91 -0.92 5.85
N ASP A 51 -2.13 -0.89 6.40
CA ASP A 51 -2.36 -0.43 7.77
C ASP A 51 -1.57 -1.27 8.80
N VAL A 52 -1.55 -2.59 8.63
CA VAL A 52 -0.80 -3.47 9.53
C VAL A 52 0.70 -3.19 9.46
N LEU A 53 1.24 -3.00 8.25
CA LEU A 53 2.67 -2.71 8.08
C LEU A 53 3.02 -1.31 8.60
N LEU A 54 2.15 -0.32 8.42
CA LEU A 54 2.35 1.01 9.00
C LEU A 54 2.43 0.93 10.52
N ALA A 55 1.52 0.19 11.16
CA ALA A 55 1.54 0.00 12.60
C ALA A 55 2.84 -0.68 13.05
N ALA A 56 3.34 -1.67 12.31
CA ALA A 56 4.62 -2.29 12.61
C ALA A 56 5.79 -1.32 12.50
N ALA A 57 5.66 -0.29 11.68
CA ALA A 57 6.66 0.77 11.54
C ALA A 57 6.47 1.92 12.55
N GLY A 58 5.44 1.87 13.38
CA GLY A 58 5.16 2.88 14.40
C GLY A 58 4.42 4.10 13.89
N VAL A 59 3.75 4.01 12.75
CA VAL A 59 2.99 5.11 12.14
C VAL A 59 1.59 4.65 11.75
N THR A 60 0.81 5.58 11.22
CA THR A 60 -0.55 5.31 10.72
C THR A 60 -0.73 5.90 9.33
N LYS A 61 -1.88 5.66 8.72
CA LYS A 61 -2.21 6.23 7.41
C LYS A 61 -2.15 7.75 7.36
N HIS A 62 -2.29 8.42 8.51
CA HIS A 62 -2.16 9.89 8.59
C HIS A 62 -0.75 10.37 8.22
N GLN A 63 0.24 9.48 8.31
CA GLN A 63 1.64 9.79 8.04
C GLN A 63 2.12 9.30 6.68
N VAL A 64 1.21 8.74 5.88
CA VAL A 64 1.52 8.32 4.50
C VAL A 64 1.69 9.55 3.62
N THR A 65 2.79 9.60 2.89
CA THR A 65 3.17 10.75 2.06
C THR A 65 2.98 10.50 0.58
N PHE A 66 3.11 9.25 0.14
CA PHE A 66 2.97 8.89 -1.25
C PHE A 66 2.41 7.48 -1.42
N VAL A 67 1.53 7.30 -2.39
CA VAL A 67 0.94 6.01 -2.73
C VAL A 67 1.00 5.81 -4.24
N GLN A 68 1.38 4.60 -4.66
CA GLN A 68 1.19 4.15 -6.04
C GLN A 68 0.11 3.08 -6.06
N VAL A 69 -0.84 3.23 -6.96
CA VAL A 69 -1.87 2.22 -7.19
C VAL A 69 -1.71 1.68 -8.61
N LEU A 70 -1.42 0.40 -8.71
CA LEU A 70 -1.26 -0.30 -9.98
C LEU A 70 -2.50 -1.17 -10.21
N LEU A 71 -3.13 -1.01 -11.36
CA LEU A 71 -4.33 -1.75 -11.74
C LEU A 71 -4.01 -2.67 -12.91
N ASP A 72 -4.61 -3.85 -12.96
CA ASP A 72 -4.51 -4.72 -14.14
C ASP A 72 -5.46 -4.26 -15.26
N ASP A 73 -6.44 -3.43 -14.90
CA ASP A 73 -7.41 -2.86 -15.84
C ASP A 73 -7.79 -1.45 -15.34
N ILE A 74 -7.46 -0.44 -16.14
CA ILE A 74 -7.73 0.96 -15.78
C ILE A 74 -9.24 1.26 -15.66
N ASN A 75 -10.09 0.44 -16.24
CA ASN A 75 -11.54 0.58 -16.08
C ASN A 75 -12.01 0.35 -14.64
N ASN A 76 -11.17 -0.24 -13.79
CA ASN A 76 -11.43 -0.42 -12.37
C ASN A 76 -11.07 0.82 -11.52
N PHE A 77 -10.63 1.90 -12.16
CA PHE A 77 -10.17 3.10 -11.46
C PHE A 77 -11.24 3.68 -10.52
N ALA A 78 -12.47 3.83 -10.99
CA ALA A 78 -13.54 4.42 -10.18
C ALA A 78 -13.88 3.54 -8.96
N ALA A 79 -13.99 2.23 -9.13
CA ALA A 79 -14.28 1.32 -8.03
C ALA A 79 -13.15 1.30 -6.99
N MET A 80 -11.90 1.29 -7.45
CA MET A 80 -10.73 1.40 -6.57
C MET A 80 -10.76 2.72 -5.81
N ASN A 81 -11.06 3.82 -6.51
CA ASN A 81 -11.05 5.16 -5.93
C ASN A 81 -12.08 5.34 -4.82
N ASP A 82 -13.24 4.71 -4.95
CA ASP A 82 -14.27 4.75 -3.90
C ASP A 82 -13.76 4.15 -2.59
N VAL A 83 -13.10 3.00 -2.67
CA VAL A 83 -12.54 2.33 -1.49
C VAL A 83 -11.36 3.13 -0.93
N TYR A 84 -10.47 3.59 -1.81
CA TYR A 84 -9.31 4.41 -1.44
C TYR A 84 -9.73 5.69 -0.74
N GLY A 85 -10.73 6.38 -1.27
CA GLY A 85 -11.28 7.60 -0.66
C GLY A 85 -11.89 7.36 0.71
N ALA A 86 -12.60 6.25 0.89
CA ALA A 86 -13.16 5.87 2.19
C ALA A 86 -12.05 5.60 3.22
N TRP A 87 -10.95 4.97 2.79
CA TRP A 87 -9.78 4.71 3.66
C TRP A 87 -9.18 6.01 4.18
N LEU A 88 -9.21 7.08 3.39
CA LEU A 88 -8.62 8.38 3.74
C LEU A 88 -9.64 9.40 4.24
N SER A 89 -10.89 9.00 4.51
CA SER A 89 -11.97 9.93 4.84
C SER A 89 -11.72 10.79 6.07
N ASP A 90 -10.91 10.31 7.01
CA ASP A 90 -10.53 11.03 8.25
C ASP A 90 -9.12 11.61 8.20
N VAL A 91 -8.45 11.53 7.05
CA VAL A 91 -7.09 12.06 6.88
C VAL A 91 -7.16 13.50 6.37
N GLU A 92 -6.57 14.44 7.11
CA GLU A 92 -6.63 15.86 6.79
C GLU A 92 -5.94 16.18 5.47
N ILE A 93 -4.71 15.66 5.30
CA ILE A 93 -3.92 15.87 4.08
C ILE A 93 -3.69 14.52 3.42
N PRO A 94 -4.45 14.18 2.36
CA PRO A 94 -4.23 12.92 1.64
C PRO A 94 -2.81 12.86 1.05
N PRO A 95 -2.24 11.67 0.93
CA PRO A 95 -0.92 11.53 0.30
C PRO A 95 -0.96 11.90 -1.18
N ALA A 96 0.18 12.30 -1.71
CA ALA A 96 0.36 12.38 -3.16
C ALA A 96 0.19 10.97 -3.74
N ARG A 97 -0.33 10.87 -4.97
CA ARG A 97 -0.63 9.56 -5.56
C ARG A 97 -0.35 9.52 -7.05
N ALA A 98 0.13 8.36 -7.51
CA ALA A 98 0.11 7.96 -8.92
C ALA A 98 -0.73 6.68 -9.05
N ALA A 99 -1.54 6.60 -10.10
CA ALA A 99 -2.32 5.41 -10.40
C ALA A 99 -2.28 5.15 -11.89
N PHE A 100 -2.03 3.89 -12.29
CA PHE A 100 -1.91 3.53 -13.70
C PHE A 100 -2.17 2.04 -13.91
N GLU A 101 -2.38 1.66 -15.18
CA GLU A 101 -2.54 0.28 -15.55
C GLU A 101 -1.18 -0.37 -15.76
N ALA A 102 -0.94 -1.49 -15.11
CA ALA A 102 0.22 -2.33 -15.33
C ALA A 102 -0.14 -3.46 -16.31
N ALA A 103 0.84 -3.90 -17.10
CA ALA A 103 0.62 -4.99 -18.05
C ALA A 103 0.14 -6.27 -17.37
N ALA A 104 0.65 -6.54 -16.15
CA ALA A 104 0.23 -7.65 -15.31
C ALA A 104 0.70 -7.39 -13.89
N LEU A 105 0.01 -7.99 -12.93
CA LEU A 105 0.39 -7.93 -11.52
C LEU A 105 0.67 -9.33 -10.99
N PRO A 106 1.51 -9.44 -9.93
CA PRO A 106 1.83 -10.75 -9.37
C PRO A 106 0.58 -11.52 -8.98
N ARG A 107 0.58 -12.83 -9.22
CA ARG A 107 -0.47 -13.76 -8.82
C ARG A 107 -1.86 -13.42 -9.40
N GLY A 108 -1.89 -12.68 -10.51
CA GLY A 108 -3.17 -12.29 -11.13
C GLY A 108 -3.97 -11.28 -10.34
N ALA A 109 -3.33 -10.50 -9.46
CA ALA A 109 -4.02 -9.48 -8.68
C ALA A 109 -4.63 -8.42 -9.60
N ALA A 110 -5.78 -7.88 -9.22
CA ALA A 110 -6.42 -6.78 -9.92
C ALA A 110 -5.87 -5.42 -9.50
N VAL A 111 -5.25 -5.35 -8.32
CA VAL A 111 -4.66 -4.12 -7.80
C VAL A 111 -3.45 -4.45 -6.94
N GLU A 112 -2.46 -3.56 -6.99
CA GLU A 112 -1.31 -3.57 -6.11
C GLU A 112 -1.13 -2.15 -5.57
N ILE A 113 -0.87 -2.03 -4.26
CA ILE A 113 -0.73 -0.72 -3.61
C ILE A 113 0.63 -0.64 -2.94
N VAL A 114 1.38 0.40 -3.30
CA VAL A 114 2.70 0.71 -2.75
C VAL A 114 2.59 2.00 -1.95
N ALA A 115 3.12 2.03 -0.74
CA ALA A 115 3.02 3.22 0.10
C ALA A 115 4.37 3.63 0.66
N GLN A 116 4.53 4.94 0.86
CA GLN A 116 5.66 5.56 1.52
C GLN A 116 5.13 6.49 2.61
N ALA A 117 5.78 6.49 3.75
CA ALA A 117 5.38 7.31 4.90
C ALA A 117 6.59 7.97 5.53
N HIS A 118 6.34 8.93 6.44
CA HIS A 118 7.39 9.55 7.22
C HIS A 118 6.91 9.69 8.66
N GLU A 119 7.75 9.34 9.62
CA GLU A 119 7.35 9.33 11.03
C GLU A 119 7.03 10.73 11.59
N ASP A 120 7.49 11.79 10.93
CA ASP A 120 7.21 13.18 11.31
C ASP A 120 6.09 13.82 10.50
N ALA A 121 5.47 13.08 9.62
CA ALA A 121 4.39 13.61 8.79
C ALA A 121 3.08 13.79 9.55
#